data_d424ab3bd808036476f3806fd1ecbb8c
#
_entry.id   d424ab3bd808036476f3806fd1ecbb8c
#
_cell.length_a   1.000
_cell.length_b   1.000
_cell.length_c   1.000
_cell.angle_alpha   90.00
_cell.angle_beta   90.00
_cell.angle_gamma   90.00
#
_symmetry.space_group_name_H-M   'P 1'
#
loop_
_entity.id
_entity.type
_entity.pdbx_description
1 polymer ?
#
loop_
_entity_poly.entity_id
_entity_poly.type
_entity_poly.pdbx_seq_one_letter_code
_entity_poly.pdbx_strand_id
1 'polypeptide(L)'
;MELTILGAHGTWPGAGGATSGLLVRQDGFNLWIDAGSGTLANLQRHTGLFDVGAVMISHSHPDHVSDLYSYLMARLFAPEHPPKIPIYLAPKVAERFNPLLTDDSAEMRLAEGFDVVVVEPGQGLEAGPFRVSTRPMRHTVPTIGVRVEAGGASMAYSADTGPTDELVKLASGVDLLVAEASYQDTGKELPPIHLSAREAGEAAGEAEAGRLVLTHIRPYLDWDRSREEADAAFGGEVILGRDNETVRVGS
;
A
#
# COMPACT_ATOMS: atom_id res chain seq x y z
N MET A 1 -16.30 2.35 -5.20
CA MET A 1 -14.89 1.88 -5.30
C MET A 1 -14.71 0.63 -4.47
N GLU A 2 -13.83 -0.28 -4.84
CA GLU A 2 -13.53 -1.49 -4.07
C GLU A 2 -12.04 -1.55 -3.74
N LEU A 3 -11.72 -1.94 -2.51
CA LEU A 3 -10.37 -2.23 -2.04
C LEU A 3 -10.27 -3.72 -1.72
N THR A 4 -9.32 -4.43 -2.33
CA THR A 4 -8.91 -5.78 -1.92
C THR A 4 -7.54 -5.71 -1.28
N ILE A 5 -7.40 -6.30 -0.10
CA ILE A 5 -6.13 -6.42 0.62
C ILE A 5 -5.40 -7.63 0.07
N LEU A 6 -4.32 -7.41 -0.67
CA LEU A 6 -3.51 -8.49 -1.24
C LEU A 6 -2.54 -9.07 -0.22
N GLY A 7 -2.15 -8.26 0.76
CA GLY A 7 -1.29 -8.66 1.87
C GLY A 7 -1.31 -7.63 2.98
N ALA A 8 -1.38 -8.09 4.22
CA ALA A 8 -1.54 -7.28 5.42
C ALA A 8 -0.43 -7.48 6.46
N HIS A 9 0.53 -8.37 6.22
CA HIS A 9 1.64 -8.60 7.15
C HIS A 9 2.71 -7.52 7.03
N GLY A 10 3.21 -7.04 8.18
CA GLY A 10 4.33 -6.10 8.24
C GLY A 10 5.69 -6.80 8.27
N THR A 11 6.66 -6.22 7.57
CA THR A 11 8.08 -6.60 7.53
C THR A 11 8.37 -7.96 6.87
N TRP A 12 7.65 -9.04 7.20
CA TRP A 12 7.76 -10.37 6.56
C TRP A 12 6.42 -11.10 6.59
N PRO A 13 6.16 -12.00 5.63
CA PRO A 13 4.91 -12.74 5.61
C PRO A 13 4.89 -13.81 6.72
N GLY A 14 3.79 -13.92 7.44
CA GLY A 14 3.49 -15.10 8.25
C GLY A 14 3.20 -16.31 7.36
N ALA A 15 3.08 -17.49 7.96
CA ALA A 15 2.77 -18.71 7.20
C ALA A 15 1.44 -18.58 6.43
N GLY A 16 1.50 -18.71 5.12
CA GLY A 16 0.35 -18.58 4.23
C GLY A 16 -0.13 -17.14 3.98
N GLY A 17 0.57 -16.13 4.51
CA GLY A 17 0.25 -14.72 4.34
C GLY A 17 1.15 -14.01 3.33
N ALA A 18 0.81 -12.77 3.01
CA ALA A 18 1.55 -11.86 2.15
C ALA A 18 1.87 -10.55 2.87
N THR A 19 2.96 -9.87 2.47
CA THR A 19 3.30 -8.55 2.96
C THR A 19 2.49 -7.45 2.24
N SER A 20 2.88 -6.20 2.35
CA SER A 20 2.07 -5.06 1.93
C SER A 20 1.65 -5.09 0.47
N GLY A 21 0.36 -5.01 0.24
CA GLY A 21 -0.20 -4.84 -1.10
C GLY A 21 -1.71 -4.66 -1.11
N LEU A 22 -2.17 -3.74 -1.94
CA LEU A 22 -3.58 -3.36 -2.08
C LEU A 22 -3.97 -3.36 -3.55
N LEU A 23 -5.17 -3.83 -3.88
CA LEU A 23 -5.78 -3.70 -5.20
C LEU A 23 -7.01 -2.80 -5.09
N VAL A 24 -6.93 -1.61 -5.70
CA VAL A 24 -8.04 -0.66 -5.76
C VAL A 24 -8.71 -0.75 -7.13
N ARG A 25 -10.03 -0.94 -7.15
CA ARG A 25 -10.80 -1.16 -8.38
C ARG A 25 -11.95 -0.16 -8.52
N GLN A 26 -12.06 0.39 -9.74
CA GLN A 26 -13.19 1.24 -10.13
C GLN A 26 -13.37 1.19 -11.66
N ASP A 27 -14.60 1.03 -12.14
CA ASP A 27 -14.99 1.10 -13.56
C ASP A 27 -14.10 0.19 -14.48
N GLY A 28 -13.76 -1.00 -13.99
CA GLY A 28 -12.91 -1.96 -14.72
C GLY A 28 -11.41 -1.65 -14.69
N PHE A 29 -10.97 -0.59 -14.03
CA PHE A 29 -9.55 -0.27 -13.88
C PHE A 29 -9.02 -0.84 -12.55
N ASN A 30 -7.81 -1.42 -12.60
CA ASN A 30 -7.10 -2.04 -11.50
C ASN A 30 -5.84 -1.25 -11.17
N LEU A 31 -5.79 -0.61 -9.99
CA LEU A 31 -4.60 0.04 -9.44
C LEU A 31 -4.02 -0.85 -8.35
N TRP A 32 -2.78 -1.33 -8.54
CA TRP A 32 -2.05 -2.10 -7.55
C TRP A 32 -1.11 -1.18 -6.77
N ILE A 33 -1.32 -1.06 -5.45
CA ILE A 33 -0.50 -0.23 -4.56
C ILE A 33 0.33 -1.17 -3.68
N ASP A 34 1.64 -1.04 -3.73
CA ASP A 34 2.67 -1.88 -3.12
C ASP A 34 2.62 -3.36 -3.57
N ALA A 35 3.81 -3.89 -3.84
CA ALA A 35 4.04 -5.21 -4.40
C ALA A 35 4.92 -6.04 -3.48
N GLY A 36 4.51 -6.20 -2.24
CA GLY A 36 5.20 -7.01 -1.25
C GLY A 36 5.11 -8.51 -1.52
N SER A 37 5.92 -9.28 -0.81
CA SER A 37 6.04 -10.73 -1.01
C SER A 37 4.71 -11.47 -0.87
N GLY A 38 4.30 -12.22 -1.88
CA GLY A 38 3.06 -13.00 -1.95
C GLY A 38 1.88 -12.26 -2.56
N THR A 39 1.98 -10.94 -2.75
CA THR A 39 0.87 -10.12 -3.28
C THR A 39 0.59 -10.38 -4.76
N LEU A 40 1.60 -10.73 -5.57
CA LEU A 40 1.41 -11.10 -6.96
C LEU A 40 0.59 -12.39 -7.12
N ALA A 41 0.82 -13.37 -6.25
CA ALA A 41 0.04 -14.59 -6.24
C ALA A 41 -1.42 -14.34 -5.82
N ASN A 42 -1.62 -13.47 -4.82
CA ASN A 42 -2.95 -13.06 -4.37
C ASN A 42 -3.66 -12.19 -5.42
N LEU A 43 -2.96 -11.25 -6.08
CA LEU A 43 -3.50 -10.43 -7.16
C LEU A 43 -4.22 -11.27 -8.24
N GLN A 44 -3.59 -12.36 -8.67
CA GLN A 44 -4.12 -13.26 -9.70
C GLN A 44 -5.39 -14.02 -9.30
N ARG A 45 -5.81 -13.96 -8.03
CA ARG A 45 -7.11 -14.48 -7.58
C ARG A 45 -8.25 -13.49 -7.84
N HIS A 46 -7.92 -12.22 -8.07
CA HIS A 46 -8.89 -11.13 -8.16
C HIS A 46 -8.94 -10.48 -9.53
N THR A 47 -7.87 -10.60 -10.32
CA THR A 47 -7.78 -10.03 -11.68
C THR A 47 -6.81 -10.84 -12.53
N GLY A 48 -6.88 -10.68 -13.85
CA GLY A 48 -5.86 -11.24 -14.74
C GLY A 48 -4.50 -10.59 -14.53
N LEU A 49 -3.43 -11.36 -14.70
CA LEU A 49 -2.05 -10.91 -14.45
C LEU A 49 -1.70 -9.61 -15.20
N PHE A 50 -2.24 -9.43 -16.42
CA PHE A 50 -1.98 -8.26 -17.27
C PHE A 50 -3.15 -7.28 -17.35
N ASP A 51 -4.21 -7.48 -16.54
CA ASP A 51 -5.34 -6.56 -16.43
C ASP A 51 -5.10 -5.44 -15.41
N VAL A 52 -3.89 -5.35 -14.85
CA VAL A 52 -3.47 -4.24 -14.01
C VAL A 52 -3.27 -3.01 -14.89
N GLY A 53 -3.99 -1.92 -14.57
CA GLY A 53 -3.93 -0.67 -15.32
C GLY A 53 -2.78 0.25 -14.91
N ALA A 54 -2.38 0.19 -13.64
CA ALA A 54 -1.23 0.92 -13.10
C ALA A 54 -0.71 0.27 -11.82
N VAL A 55 0.57 0.48 -11.53
CA VAL A 55 1.21 0.11 -10.26
C VAL A 55 1.65 1.37 -9.53
N MET A 56 1.55 1.40 -8.19
CA MET A 56 2.10 2.47 -7.36
C MET A 56 2.91 1.86 -6.22
N ILE A 57 4.12 2.37 -5.98
CA ILE A 57 5.00 1.90 -4.90
C ILE A 57 5.25 3.04 -3.94
N SER A 58 4.86 2.84 -2.70
CA SER A 58 4.93 3.83 -1.63
C SER A 58 6.35 4.12 -1.14
N HIS A 59 7.22 3.11 -1.12
CA HIS A 59 8.63 3.23 -0.74
C HIS A 59 9.43 1.97 -1.12
N SER A 60 10.73 1.95 -0.81
CA SER A 60 11.69 0.97 -1.35
C SER A 60 12.01 -0.21 -0.42
N HIS A 61 11.29 -0.42 0.68
CA HIS A 61 11.54 -1.59 1.51
C HIS A 61 11.10 -2.90 0.83
N PRO A 62 11.80 -4.02 1.08
CA PRO A 62 11.54 -5.29 0.41
C PRO A 62 10.10 -5.78 0.54
N ASP A 63 9.47 -5.61 1.69
CA ASP A 63 8.10 -6.03 1.96
C ASP A 63 7.02 -5.17 1.26
N HIS A 64 7.45 -4.17 0.46
CA HIS A 64 6.61 -3.38 -0.43
C HIS A 64 6.96 -3.53 -1.92
N VAL A 65 8.10 -4.16 -2.25
CA VAL A 65 8.58 -4.22 -3.65
C VAL A 65 8.99 -5.62 -4.12
N SER A 66 9.05 -6.64 -3.27
CA SER A 66 9.63 -7.96 -3.62
C SER A 66 8.95 -8.61 -4.82
N ASP A 67 7.63 -8.56 -4.93
CA ASP A 67 6.90 -9.18 -6.03
C ASP A 67 6.92 -8.34 -7.32
N LEU A 68 7.33 -7.07 -7.24
CA LEU A 68 7.54 -6.23 -8.43
C LEU A 68 8.61 -6.83 -9.34
N TYR A 69 9.64 -7.49 -8.77
CA TYR A 69 10.63 -8.24 -9.56
C TYR A 69 9.97 -9.34 -10.39
N SER A 70 9.17 -10.19 -9.76
CA SER A 70 8.47 -11.29 -10.44
C SER A 70 7.46 -10.76 -11.47
N TYR A 71 6.79 -9.65 -11.16
CA TYR A 71 5.84 -9.04 -12.09
C TYR A 71 6.54 -8.43 -13.31
N LEU A 72 7.70 -7.78 -13.13
CA LEU A 72 8.52 -7.33 -14.26
C LEU A 72 8.93 -8.51 -15.15
N MET A 73 9.41 -9.62 -14.56
CA MET A 73 9.77 -10.82 -15.31
C MET A 73 8.58 -11.36 -16.11
N ALA A 74 7.40 -11.41 -15.52
CA ALA A 74 6.20 -11.81 -16.24
C ALA A 74 5.90 -10.89 -17.42
N ARG A 75 6.02 -9.58 -17.26
CA ARG A 75 5.77 -8.63 -18.36
C ARG A 75 6.78 -8.70 -19.49
N LEU A 76 8.05 -9.01 -19.18
CA LEU A 76 9.12 -9.10 -20.18
C LEU A 76 9.14 -10.43 -20.94
N PHE A 77 8.77 -11.53 -20.28
CA PHE A 77 8.97 -12.88 -20.81
C PHE A 77 7.68 -13.65 -21.13
N ALA A 78 6.50 -13.11 -20.78
CA ALA A 78 5.26 -13.75 -21.16
C ALA A 78 5.05 -13.74 -22.69
N PRO A 79 4.48 -14.82 -23.25
CA PRO A 79 4.20 -14.91 -24.71
C PRO A 79 3.26 -13.81 -25.22
N GLU A 80 2.40 -13.29 -24.37
CA GLU A 80 1.41 -12.24 -24.66
C GLU A 80 2.05 -10.88 -24.97
N HIS A 81 3.30 -10.65 -24.56
CA HIS A 81 4.01 -9.37 -24.73
C HIS A 81 3.13 -8.16 -24.37
N PRO A 82 2.64 -8.06 -23.11
CA PRO A 82 1.68 -7.03 -22.73
C PRO A 82 2.28 -5.62 -22.91
N PRO A 83 1.47 -4.62 -23.32
CA PRO A 83 1.95 -3.25 -23.45
C PRO A 83 2.41 -2.70 -22.10
N LYS A 84 3.33 -1.72 -22.11
CA LYS A 84 3.73 -1.04 -20.87
C LYS A 84 2.53 -0.38 -20.20
N ILE A 85 2.57 -0.33 -18.89
CA ILE A 85 1.62 0.39 -18.05
C ILE A 85 2.37 1.37 -17.16
N PRO A 86 1.73 2.44 -16.69
CA PRO A 86 2.33 3.35 -15.73
C PRO A 86 2.74 2.63 -14.44
N ILE A 87 3.94 2.94 -13.96
CA ILE A 87 4.36 2.65 -12.60
C ILE A 87 4.77 3.96 -11.91
N TYR A 88 4.06 4.28 -10.83
CA TYR A 88 4.26 5.47 -10.01
C TYR A 88 5.12 5.10 -8.81
N LEU A 89 6.30 5.68 -8.69
CA LEU A 89 7.29 5.32 -7.68
C LEU A 89 7.57 6.49 -6.74
N ALA A 90 7.56 6.26 -5.45
CA ALA A 90 8.15 7.20 -4.50
C ALA A 90 9.64 7.44 -4.83
N PRO A 91 10.21 8.57 -4.40
CA PRO A 91 11.62 8.86 -4.62
C PRO A 91 12.54 7.73 -4.14
N LYS A 92 13.63 7.47 -4.87
CA LYS A 92 14.63 6.44 -4.58
C LYS A 92 14.20 4.98 -4.82
N VAL A 93 12.94 4.66 -5.14
CA VAL A 93 12.52 3.28 -5.40
C VAL A 93 13.28 2.69 -6.59
N ALA A 94 13.26 3.34 -7.74
CA ALA A 94 13.95 2.84 -8.94
C ALA A 94 15.46 2.71 -8.73
N GLU A 95 16.09 3.68 -8.06
CA GLU A 95 17.54 3.67 -7.77
C GLU A 95 17.96 2.46 -6.92
N ARG A 96 17.09 2.02 -6.00
CA ARG A 96 17.36 0.88 -5.11
C ARG A 96 16.95 -0.45 -5.72
N PHE A 97 15.93 -0.45 -6.57
CA PHE A 97 15.39 -1.66 -7.18
C PHE A 97 16.17 -2.10 -8.41
N ASN A 98 16.50 -1.19 -9.33
CA ASN A 98 17.18 -1.52 -10.59
C ASN A 98 18.49 -2.33 -10.43
N PRO A 99 19.35 -2.09 -9.42
CA PRO A 99 20.56 -2.90 -9.23
C PRO A 99 20.30 -4.40 -9.00
N LEU A 100 19.10 -4.77 -8.53
CA LEU A 100 18.71 -6.18 -8.34
C LEU A 100 18.34 -6.87 -9.66
N LEU A 101 18.15 -6.09 -10.74
CA LEU A 101 17.76 -6.57 -12.07
C LEU A 101 18.96 -6.81 -12.99
N THR A 102 20.16 -6.41 -12.58
CA THR A 102 21.37 -6.49 -13.38
C THR A 102 22.02 -7.85 -13.23
N ASP A 103 22.31 -8.54 -14.34
CA ASP A 103 23.13 -9.75 -14.39
C ASP A 103 24.38 -9.52 -15.30
N ASP A 104 25.26 -10.51 -15.37
CA ASP A 104 26.50 -10.44 -16.15
C ASP A 104 26.25 -10.34 -17.68
N SER A 105 25.04 -10.62 -18.15
CA SER A 105 24.70 -10.70 -19.59
C SER A 105 23.83 -9.56 -20.07
N ALA A 106 22.98 -8.96 -19.18
CA ALA A 106 22.07 -7.88 -19.54
C ALA A 106 21.74 -6.98 -18.35
N GLU A 107 21.75 -5.67 -18.55
CA GLU A 107 21.23 -4.69 -17.62
C GLU A 107 19.72 -4.53 -17.88
N MET A 108 18.89 -5.13 -17.01
CA MET A 108 17.44 -4.93 -17.06
C MET A 108 17.03 -3.75 -16.18
N ARG A 109 15.97 -3.06 -16.58
CA ARG A 109 15.43 -1.91 -15.85
C ARG A 109 13.91 -1.97 -15.79
N LEU A 110 13.33 -1.35 -14.77
CA LEU A 110 11.87 -1.20 -14.68
C LEU A 110 11.27 -0.57 -15.94
N ALA A 111 11.99 0.36 -16.57
CA ALA A 111 11.55 1.03 -17.79
C ALA A 111 11.39 0.10 -19.01
N GLU A 112 11.82 -1.16 -18.97
CA GLU A 112 11.56 -2.12 -20.04
C GLU A 112 10.14 -2.67 -20.01
N GLY A 113 9.58 -2.87 -18.79
CA GLY A 113 8.21 -3.38 -18.59
C GLY A 113 7.17 -2.30 -18.26
N PHE A 114 7.61 -1.08 -17.90
CA PHE A 114 6.74 -0.03 -17.38
C PHE A 114 7.09 1.36 -17.94
N ASP A 115 6.08 2.24 -17.95
CA ASP A 115 6.27 3.69 -18.10
C ASP A 115 6.51 4.27 -16.68
N VAL A 116 7.78 4.51 -16.36
CA VAL A 116 8.22 4.87 -15.00
C VAL A 116 7.99 6.36 -14.74
N VAL A 117 7.24 6.66 -13.68
CA VAL A 117 6.96 8.02 -13.19
C VAL A 117 7.38 8.12 -11.74
N VAL A 118 8.33 9.00 -11.42
CA VAL A 118 8.66 9.32 -10.02
C VAL A 118 7.65 10.33 -9.49
N VAL A 119 7.06 10.06 -8.33
CA VAL A 119 6.04 10.89 -7.70
C VAL A 119 6.62 11.54 -6.45
N GLU A 120 6.73 12.86 -6.48
CA GLU A 120 7.19 13.63 -5.33
C GLU A 120 6.06 13.78 -4.28
N PRO A 121 6.39 13.81 -2.97
CA PRO A 121 5.42 14.06 -1.93
C PRO A 121 4.68 15.39 -2.15
N GLY A 122 3.34 15.37 -2.02
CA GLY A 122 2.48 16.53 -2.28
C GLY A 122 2.01 16.64 -3.74
N GLN A 123 2.49 15.77 -4.62
CA GLN A 123 2.07 15.74 -6.01
C GLN A 123 0.70 15.06 -6.15
N GLY A 124 -0.14 15.60 -7.03
CA GLY A 124 -1.37 14.97 -7.53
C GLY A 124 -1.14 14.38 -8.93
N LEU A 125 -1.82 13.28 -9.23
CA LEU A 125 -1.82 12.65 -10.55
C LEU A 125 -3.17 11.95 -10.83
N GLU A 126 -3.37 11.54 -12.08
CA GLU A 126 -4.49 10.70 -12.49
C GLU A 126 -3.97 9.30 -12.88
N ALA A 127 -4.66 8.26 -12.40
CA ALA A 127 -4.39 6.87 -12.74
C ALA A 127 -5.71 6.21 -13.16
N GLY A 128 -5.99 6.14 -14.46
CA GLY A 128 -7.28 5.71 -14.96
C GLY A 128 -8.43 6.59 -14.43
N PRO A 129 -9.45 6.02 -13.77
CA PRO A 129 -10.54 6.79 -13.18
C PRO A 129 -10.19 7.43 -11.84
N PHE A 130 -9.00 7.18 -11.30
CA PHE A 130 -8.59 7.63 -9.97
C PHE A 130 -7.89 8.98 -10.03
N ARG A 131 -8.35 9.92 -9.20
CA ARG A 131 -7.56 11.06 -8.77
C ARG A 131 -6.73 10.64 -7.56
N VAL A 132 -5.41 10.76 -7.69
CA VAL A 132 -4.47 10.35 -6.65
C VAL A 132 -3.73 11.57 -6.13
N SER A 133 -3.60 11.69 -4.83
CA SER A 133 -2.73 12.69 -4.18
C SER A 133 -1.85 12.02 -3.14
N THR A 134 -0.66 12.59 -2.93
CA THR A 134 0.36 12.01 -2.05
C THR A 134 0.80 12.99 -0.98
N ARG A 135 1.30 12.46 0.15
CA ARG A 135 1.98 13.24 1.19
C ARG A 135 3.20 12.51 1.71
N PRO A 136 4.22 13.24 2.21
CA PRO A 136 5.38 12.60 2.82
C PRO A 136 4.98 11.90 4.11
N MET A 137 5.54 10.71 4.34
CA MET A 137 5.36 9.96 5.57
C MET A 137 6.64 9.91 6.39
N ARG A 138 6.49 9.77 7.70
CA ARG A 138 7.61 9.73 8.65
C ARG A 138 8.19 8.33 8.74
N HIS A 139 9.16 8.03 7.87
CA HIS A 139 9.77 6.71 7.82
C HIS A 139 11.29 6.79 7.59
N THR A 140 11.99 5.64 7.58
CA THR A 140 13.46 5.57 7.45
C THR A 140 13.97 5.83 6.04
N VAL A 141 13.09 5.74 5.04
CA VAL A 141 13.37 6.02 3.63
C VAL A 141 12.31 6.97 3.09
N PRO A 142 12.53 7.65 1.94
CA PRO A 142 11.49 8.44 1.30
C PRO A 142 10.24 7.59 1.08
N THR A 143 9.15 7.97 1.74
CA THR A 143 7.87 7.25 1.75
C THR A 143 6.74 8.22 1.48
N ILE A 144 5.79 7.82 0.63
CA ILE A 144 4.57 8.56 0.34
C ILE A 144 3.34 7.80 0.85
N GLY A 145 2.49 8.47 1.60
CA GLY A 145 1.10 8.05 1.79
C GLY A 145 0.28 8.44 0.56
N VAL A 146 -0.77 7.70 0.30
CA VAL A 146 -1.55 7.79 -0.94
C VAL A 146 -3.02 7.99 -0.63
N ARG A 147 -3.65 9.03 -1.19
CA ARG A 147 -5.10 9.22 -1.20
C ARG A 147 -5.63 8.96 -2.60
N VAL A 148 -6.69 8.15 -2.71
CA VAL A 148 -7.33 7.76 -3.96
C VAL A 148 -8.80 8.14 -3.90
N GLU A 149 -9.28 8.84 -4.93
CA GLU A 149 -10.68 9.28 -5.04
C GLU A 149 -11.23 8.91 -6.41
N ALA A 150 -12.42 8.32 -6.43
CA ALA A 150 -13.16 8.01 -7.66
C ALA A 150 -14.66 7.78 -7.37
N GLY A 151 -15.55 8.20 -8.27
CA GLY A 151 -16.98 7.92 -8.18
C GLY A 151 -17.66 8.43 -6.91
N GLY A 152 -17.14 9.51 -6.30
CA GLY A 152 -17.63 10.04 -5.03
C GLY A 152 -17.13 9.30 -3.78
N ALA A 153 -16.32 8.24 -3.94
CA ALA A 153 -15.68 7.52 -2.86
C ALA A 153 -14.23 7.96 -2.69
N SER A 154 -13.70 7.85 -1.45
CA SER A 154 -12.35 8.27 -1.10
C SER A 154 -11.69 7.32 -0.10
N MET A 155 -10.42 7.00 -0.31
CA MET A 155 -9.60 6.27 0.65
C MET A 155 -8.22 6.90 0.79
N ALA A 156 -7.60 6.69 1.96
CA ALA A 156 -6.19 6.99 2.18
C ALA A 156 -5.45 5.73 2.62
N TYR A 157 -4.20 5.58 2.17
CA TYR A 157 -3.27 4.54 2.60
C TYR A 157 -2.06 5.21 3.23
N SER A 158 -1.76 4.86 4.47
CA SER A 158 -0.65 5.45 5.22
C SER A 158 0.71 5.12 4.64
N ALA A 159 0.85 3.97 3.95
CA ALA A 159 2.15 3.29 3.82
C ALA A 159 2.80 3.11 5.20
N ASP A 160 4.13 2.96 5.27
CA ASP A 160 4.85 2.90 6.54
C ASP A 160 5.11 4.30 7.09
N THR A 161 4.73 4.54 8.33
CA THR A 161 4.90 5.85 8.97
C THR A 161 4.86 5.76 10.49
N GLY A 162 5.66 6.58 11.16
CA GLY A 162 5.38 6.96 12.55
C GLY A 162 4.30 8.05 12.61
N PRO A 163 3.89 8.46 13.83
CA PRO A 163 2.91 9.52 14.03
C PRO A 163 3.32 10.81 13.32
N THR A 164 2.41 11.39 12.52
CA THR A 164 2.65 12.62 11.76
C THR A 164 1.34 13.29 11.34
N ASP A 165 1.29 14.63 11.41
CA ASP A 165 0.17 15.44 10.92
C ASP A 165 -0.08 15.26 9.41
N GLU A 166 0.91 14.81 8.64
CA GLU A 166 0.75 14.58 7.21
C GLU A 166 -0.17 13.38 6.92
N LEU A 167 -0.21 12.37 7.79
CA LEU A 167 -1.18 11.28 7.71
C LEU A 167 -2.61 11.79 7.98
N VAL A 168 -2.79 12.59 9.02
CA VAL A 168 -4.09 13.18 9.37
C VAL A 168 -4.60 14.05 8.22
N LYS A 169 -3.74 14.91 7.64
CA LYS A 169 -4.10 15.73 6.46
C LYS A 169 -4.44 14.90 5.22
N LEU A 170 -3.70 13.79 4.98
CA LEU A 170 -3.96 12.88 3.87
C LEU A 170 -5.34 12.21 4.00
N ALA A 171 -5.64 11.76 5.22
CA ALA A 171 -6.83 11.00 5.55
C ALA A 171 -8.06 11.88 5.87
N SER A 172 -7.93 13.21 5.84
CA SER A 172 -9.02 14.12 6.23
C SER A 172 -10.31 13.83 5.46
N GLY A 173 -11.36 13.41 6.19
CA GLY A 173 -12.71 13.17 5.70
C GLY A 173 -12.83 12.04 4.66
N VAL A 174 -11.91 11.07 4.63
CA VAL A 174 -12.03 9.91 3.72
C VAL A 174 -13.08 8.92 4.21
N ASP A 175 -13.71 8.19 3.28
CA ASP A 175 -14.61 7.09 3.64
C ASP A 175 -13.85 5.92 4.30
N LEU A 176 -12.57 5.72 3.95
CA LEU A 176 -11.76 4.63 4.47
C LEU A 176 -10.29 5.06 4.63
N LEU A 177 -9.76 4.97 5.86
CA LEU A 177 -8.32 4.99 6.10
C LEU A 177 -7.80 3.56 6.19
N VAL A 178 -6.76 3.23 5.41
CA VAL A 178 -5.96 2.01 5.53
C VAL A 178 -4.65 2.40 6.19
N ALA A 179 -4.47 2.06 7.45
CA ALA A 179 -3.31 2.44 8.24
C ALA A 179 -2.48 1.24 8.67
N GLU A 180 -1.15 1.41 8.64
CA GLU A 180 -0.23 0.45 9.26
C GLU A 180 -0.45 0.37 10.77
N ALA A 181 -0.14 -0.79 11.37
CA ALA A 181 -0.19 -1.02 12.81
C ALA A 181 0.92 -2.02 13.23
N SER A 182 2.17 -1.64 12.96
CA SER A 182 3.34 -2.51 13.20
C SER A 182 3.63 -2.73 14.68
N TYR A 183 3.08 -1.90 15.55
CA TYR A 183 3.27 -1.99 16.99
C TYR A 183 1.95 -2.13 17.75
N GLN A 184 2.07 -2.68 18.98
CA GLN A 184 1.04 -2.63 20.02
C GLN A 184 1.51 -1.75 21.18
N ASP A 185 0.60 -1.13 21.88
CA ASP A 185 0.95 -0.31 23.05
C ASP A 185 1.52 -1.21 24.16
N THR A 186 2.77 -0.97 24.50
CA THR A 186 3.47 -1.66 25.58
C THR A 186 3.67 -0.79 26.82
N GLY A 187 3.14 0.45 26.81
CA GLY A 187 3.42 1.47 27.81
C GLY A 187 4.86 2.00 27.77
N LYS A 188 5.62 1.68 26.74
CA LYS A 188 7.00 2.15 26.51
C LYS A 188 7.04 3.01 25.26
N GLU A 189 8.00 3.92 25.21
CA GLU A 189 8.29 4.69 23.99
C GLU A 189 8.66 3.75 22.84
N LEU A 190 8.00 3.93 21.69
CA LEU A 190 8.21 3.18 20.47
C LEU A 190 9.05 4.00 19.49
N PRO A 191 9.86 3.34 18.62
CA PRO A 191 10.54 4.06 17.55
C PRO A 191 9.53 4.78 16.64
N PRO A 192 9.66 6.10 16.41
CA PRO A 192 8.65 6.88 15.70
C PRO A 192 8.72 6.73 14.18
N ILE A 193 8.88 5.50 13.71
CA ILE A 193 8.99 5.12 12.28
C ILE A 193 7.86 4.19 11.82
N HIS A 194 7.04 3.73 12.75
CA HIS A 194 5.81 2.98 12.53
C HIS A 194 4.75 3.41 13.54
N LEU A 195 3.48 3.12 13.26
CA LEU A 195 2.37 3.31 14.18
C LEU A 195 2.16 2.09 15.08
N SER A 196 1.71 2.35 16.29
CA SER A 196 0.94 1.37 17.03
C SER A 196 -0.51 1.34 16.53
N ALA A 197 -1.23 0.26 16.84
CA ALA A 197 -2.64 0.16 16.51
C ALA A 197 -3.46 1.30 17.15
N ARG A 198 -3.11 1.71 18.38
CA ARG A 198 -3.73 2.87 19.03
C ARG A 198 -3.48 4.16 18.25
N GLU A 199 -2.22 4.45 17.84
CA GLU A 199 -1.90 5.65 17.09
C GLU A 199 -2.57 5.68 15.70
N ALA A 200 -2.79 4.50 15.07
CA ALA A 200 -3.59 4.38 13.86
C ALA A 200 -5.06 4.78 14.12
N GLY A 201 -5.64 4.36 15.26
CA GLY A 201 -6.97 4.76 15.69
C GLY A 201 -7.07 6.26 15.98
N GLU A 202 -6.10 6.82 16.71
CA GLU A 202 -6.01 8.26 16.98
C GLU A 202 -5.96 9.08 15.69
N ALA A 203 -5.11 8.70 14.74
CA ALA A 203 -5.00 9.36 13.44
C ALA A 203 -6.32 9.28 12.63
N ALA A 204 -7.02 8.14 12.68
CA ALA A 204 -8.33 7.98 12.04
C ALA A 204 -9.39 8.91 12.64
N GLY A 205 -9.40 9.05 13.99
CA GLY A 205 -10.31 9.96 14.71
C GLY A 205 -10.01 11.43 14.40
N GLU A 206 -8.76 11.85 14.46
CA GLU A 206 -8.33 13.22 14.14
C GLU A 206 -8.62 13.59 12.68
N ALA A 207 -8.51 12.62 11.76
CA ALA A 207 -8.80 12.81 10.35
C ALA A 207 -10.31 12.80 10.03
N GLU A 208 -11.18 12.49 10.98
CA GLU A 208 -12.62 12.27 10.76
C GLU A 208 -12.86 11.21 9.65
N ALA A 209 -12.05 10.14 9.62
CA ALA A 209 -12.22 9.06 8.68
C ALA A 209 -13.52 8.27 8.97
N GLY A 210 -14.22 7.83 7.93
CA GLY A 210 -15.46 7.07 8.09
C GLY A 210 -15.24 5.69 8.70
N ARG A 211 -14.19 4.98 8.27
CA ARG A 211 -13.78 3.65 8.75
C ARG A 211 -12.27 3.52 8.74
N LEU A 212 -11.75 2.58 9.53
CA LEU A 212 -10.33 2.25 9.61
C LEU A 212 -10.09 0.78 9.25
N VAL A 213 -9.16 0.52 8.33
CA VAL A 213 -8.57 -0.81 8.12
C VAL A 213 -7.17 -0.80 8.70
N LEU A 214 -6.87 -1.74 9.59
CA LEU A 214 -5.51 -1.98 10.06
C LEU A 214 -4.79 -2.94 9.12
N THR A 215 -3.59 -2.59 8.71
CA THR A 215 -2.71 -3.40 7.86
C THR A 215 -1.27 -3.36 8.38
N HIS A 216 -0.34 -4.00 7.69
CA HIS A 216 1.08 -4.04 8.05
C HIS A 216 1.31 -4.48 9.51
N ILE A 217 0.47 -5.40 9.99
CA ILE A 217 0.59 -5.95 11.33
C ILE A 217 1.63 -7.08 11.31
N ARG A 218 2.59 -7.03 12.22
CA ARG A 218 3.63 -8.06 12.30
C ARG A 218 3.05 -9.44 12.64
N PRO A 219 3.51 -10.52 12.00
CA PRO A 219 2.91 -11.86 12.13
C PRO A 219 2.88 -12.43 13.55
N TYR A 220 3.77 -11.98 14.43
CA TYR A 220 3.86 -12.45 15.81
C TYR A 220 2.98 -11.68 16.81
N LEU A 221 2.34 -10.59 16.37
CA LEU A 221 1.45 -9.80 17.22
C LEU A 221 0.09 -10.47 17.32
N ASP A 222 -0.61 -10.19 18.42
CA ASP A 222 -2.01 -10.53 18.56
C ASP A 222 -2.88 -9.51 17.81
N TRP A 223 -3.41 -9.90 16.67
CA TRP A 223 -4.17 -9.03 15.78
C TRP A 223 -5.51 -8.58 16.39
N ASP A 224 -6.16 -9.44 17.20
CA ASP A 224 -7.38 -9.05 17.88
C ASP A 224 -7.10 -7.96 18.93
N ARG A 225 -5.99 -8.04 19.64
CA ARG A 225 -5.54 -6.97 20.52
C ARG A 225 -5.23 -5.69 19.75
N SER A 226 -4.59 -5.76 18.57
CA SER A 226 -4.37 -4.57 17.74
C SER A 226 -5.70 -3.90 17.36
N ARG A 227 -6.72 -4.69 17.03
CA ARG A 227 -8.06 -4.15 16.75
C ARG A 227 -8.67 -3.48 17.97
N GLU A 228 -8.60 -4.11 19.14
CA GLU A 228 -9.14 -3.54 20.39
C GLU A 228 -8.47 -2.22 20.76
N GLU A 229 -7.15 -2.11 20.60
CA GLU A 229 -6.40 -0.86 20.83
C GLU A 229 -6.84 0.26 19.88
N ALA A 230 -7.05 -0.05 18.60
CA ALA A 230 -7.52 0.92 17.60
C ALA A 230 -9.00 1.29 17.80
N ASP A 231 -9.88 0.32 18.11
CA ASP A 231 -11.30 0.56 18.41
C ASP A 231 -11.47 1.55 19.56
N ALA A 232 -10.69 1.36 20.63
CA ALA A 232 -10.73 2.23 21.81
C ALA A 232 -10.28 3.67 21.51
N ALA A 233 -9.39 3.85 20.54
CA ALA A 233 -8.83 5.16 20.19
C ALA A 233 -9.64 5.87 19.09
N PHE A 234 -10.19 5.13 18.12
CA PHE A 234 -10.92 5.70 16.98
C PHE A 234 -12.38 5.99 17.34
N GLY A 235 -13.05 5.06 18.00
CA GLY A 235 -14.50 5.16 18.30
C GLY A 235 -15.43 4.97 17.09
N GLY A 236 -14.87 4.58 15.93
CA GLY A 236 -15.57 4.21 14.71
C GLY A 236 -15.38 2.74 14.36
N GLU A 237 -15.77 2.32 13.15
CA GLU A 237 -15.60 0.92 12.70
C GLU A 237 -14.13 0.63 12.36
N VAL A 238 -13.53 -0.36 13.05
CA VAL A 238 -12.19 -0.87 12.76
C VAL A 238 -12.26 -2.28 12.17
N ILE A 239 -11.61 -2.46 11.03
CA ILE A 239 -11.52 -3.70 10.26
C ILE A 239 -10.07 -4.19 10.32
N LEU A 240 -9.86 -5.46 10.69
CA LEU A 240 -8.56 -6.10 10.48
C LEU A 240 -8.39 -6.42 9.00
N GLY A 241 -7.37 -5.85 8.37
CA GLY A 241 -7.01 -6.23 7.02
C GLY A 241 -6.55 -7.69 6.97
N ARG A 242 -7.21 -8.51 6.15
CA ARG A 242 -6.81 -9.89 5.91
C ARG A 242 -6.58 -10.13 4.44
N ASP A 243 -5.62 -10.97 4.13
CA ASP A 243 -5.26 -11.30 2.74
C ASP A 243 -6.48 -11.79 1.98
N ASN A 244 -6.67 -11.25 0.78
CA ASN A 244 -7.76 -11.55 -0.15
C ASN A 244 -9.16 -11.08 0.29
N GLU A 245 -9.29 -10.35 1.37
CA GLU A 245 -10.56 -9.72 1.74
C GLU A 245 -10.79 -8.43 0.94
N THR A 246 -12.06 -8.23 0.53
CA THR A 246 -12.48 -7.04 -0.22
C THR A 246 -13.39 -6.18 0.64
N VAL A 247 -13.07 -4.88 0.72
CA VAL A 247 -13.84 -3.86 1.42
C VAL A 247 -14.42 -2.88 0.40
N ARG A 248 -15.71 -2.59 0.49
CA ARG A 248 -16.33 -1.54 -0.33
C ARG A 248 -15.98 -0.16 0.26
N VAL A 249 -15.55 0.77 -0.58
CA VAL A 249 -15.21 2.15 -0.20
C VAL A 249 -16.30 3.08 -0.68
N GLY A 250 -16.79 3.92 0.23
CA GLY A 250 -17.96 4.77 0.01
C GLY A 250 -19.30 4.03 0.22
N SER A 251 -20.38 4.76 0.07
CA SER A 251 -21.78 4.28 0.18
C SER A 251 -22.24 3.44 -1.02
#